data_c109c47a3b6a67f2e11187969c481bbb
#
_entry.id   c109c47a3b6a67f2e11187969c481bbb
#
_cell.length_a   1.000
_cell.length_b   1.000
_cell.length_c   1.000
_cell.angle_alpha   90.00
_cell.angle_beta   90.00
_cell.angle_gamma   90.00
#
_symmetry.space_group_name_H-M   'P 1'
#
loop_
_entity.id
_entity.type
_entity.pdbx_description
1 polymer ?
#
loop_
_entity_poly.entity_id
_entity_poly.type
_entity_poly.pdbx_seq_one_letter_code
_entity_poly.pdbx_strand_id
1 'polypeptide(L)'
;MNRIDERFAKVKADGRKALITFLTVGDPNMEVSEKAIYTMQEEGVDLIELGVPFSDPAADGPVIQRADERALAQGVDIFKVFELVRKIRNNVEVPMVFLLYYNVMVQYGIEKFFKRCQETGVDGLIIPDLPYEESDEIKEYTEKYGVYQISLVSVSYTHLTLPTTM
;
A
#
# COMPACT_ATOMS: atom_id res chain seq x y z
N MET A 1 -0.23 4.83 17.58
CA MET A 1 -0.82 3.57 17.09
C MET A 1 -1.28 3.84 15.67
N ASN A 2 -0.93 2.99 14.71
CA ASN A 2 -1.28 3.16 13.31
C ASN A 2 -2.72 2.64 13.07
N ARG A 3 -3.42 3.16 12.04
CA ARG A 3 -4.79 2.70 11.68
C ARG A 3 -4.86 1.20 11.40
N ILE A 4 -3.76 0.61 10.91
CA ILE A 4 -3.67 -0.85 10.69
C ILE A 4 -3.85 -1.58 12.03
N ASP A 5 -3.14 -1.18 13.09
CA ASP A 5 -3.26 -1.81 14.41
C ASP A 5 -4.68 -1.71 14.96
N GLU A 6 -5.29 -0.53 14.87
CA GLU A 6 -6.65 -0.29 15.36
C GLU A 6 -7.67 -1.15 14.62
N ARG A 7 -7.55 -1.23 13.29
CA ARG A 7 -8.45 -2.03 12.47
C ARG A 7 -8.31 -3.52 12.77
N PHE A 8 -7.09 -4.04 12.84
CA PHE A 8 -6.87 -5.47 13.11
C PHE A 8 -7.24 -5.85 14.55
N ALA A 9 -7.03 -4.96 15.52
CA ALA A 9 -7.53 -5.17 16.89
C ALA A 9 -9.06 -5.31 16.92
N LYS A 10 -9.79 -4.47 16.17
CA LYS A 10 -11.24 -4.56 16.02
C LYS A 10 -11.68 -5.86 15.36
N VAL A 11 -11.05 -6.22 14.22
CA VAL A 11 -11.32 -7.47 13.51
C VAL A 11 -11.17 -8.69 14.43
N LYS A 12 -10.10 -8.69 15.24
CA LYS A 12 -9.85 -9.75 16.23
C LYS A 12 -10.89 -9.77 17.34
N ALA A 13 -11.27 -8.61 17.86
CA ALA A 13 -12.31 -8.50 18.89
C ALA A 13 -13.66 -9.00 18.39
N ASP A 14 -14.00 -8.74 17.13
CA ASP A 14 -15.22 -9.20 16.47
C ASP A 14 -15.21 -10.71 16.12
N GLY A 15 -14.09 -11.40 16.34
CA GLY A 15 -13.92 -12.84 16.06
C GLY A 15 -14.00 -13.21 14.57
N ARG A 16 -13.83 -12.26 13.67
CA ARG A 16 -13.92 -12.45 12.21
C ARG A 16 -12.56 -12.40 11.51
N LYS A 17 -12.53 -12.68 10.23
CA LYS A 17 -11.34 -12.50 9.38
C LYS A 17 -11.36 -11.12 8.74
N ALA A 18 -10.17 -10.56 8.50
CA ALA A 18 -10.03 -9.31 7.76
C ALA A 18 -10.28 -9.54 6.26
N LEU A 19 -11.00 -8.60 5.63
CA LEU A 19 -11.11 -8.49 4.18
C LEU A 19 -10.13 -7.43 3.70
N ILE A 20 -9.15 -7.84 2.90
CA ILE A 20 -8.15 -6.97 2.29
C ILE A 20 -8.39 -6.96 0.79
N THR A 21 -8.44 -5.79 0.19
CA THR A 21 -8.68 -5.63 -1.25
C THR A 21 -7.56 -4.85 -1.91
N PHE A 22 -7.30 -5.15 -3.18
CA PHE A 22 -6.32 -4.49 -4.02
C PHE A 22 -6.98 -3.80 -5.20
N LEU A 23 -6.45 -2.66 -5.62
CA LEU A 23 -6.71 -2.04 -6.91
C LEU A 23 -5.47 -1.33 -7.45
N THR A 24 -5.26 -1.36 -8.78
CA THR A 24 -4.29 -0.49 -9.46
C THR A 24 -4.88 0.91 -9.56
N VAL A 25 -4.24 1.90 -8.96
CA VAL A 25 -4.73 3.29 -8.98
C VAL A 25 -4.65 3.86 -10.40
N GLY A 26 -5.78 4.37 -10.88
CA GLY A 26 -5.91 4.91 -12.22
C GLY A 26 -6.41 3.92 -13.26
N ASP A 27 -6.67 2.67 -12.90
CA ASP A 27 -7.29 1.70 -13.79
C ASP A 27 -8.81 1.56 -13.50
N PRO A 28 -9.70 1.72 -14.48
CA PRO A 28 -9.47 2.25 -15.83
C PRO A 28 -9.24 3.77 -15.86
N ASN A 29 -9.49 4.49 -14.79
CA ASN A 29 -9.20 5.92 -14.59
C ASN A 29 -9.27 6.30 -13.11
N MET A 30 -8.80 7.51 -12.79
CA MET A 30 -8.74 8.02 -11.41
C MET A 30 -10.11 8.15 -10.74
N GLU A 31 -11.16 8.51 -11.50
CA GLU A 31 -12.51 8.65 -10.95
C GLU A 31 -13.09 7.31 -10.51
N VAL A 32 -12.86 6.26 -11.29
CA VAL A 32 -13.29 4.90 -10.95
C VAL A 32 -12.52 4.40 -9.73
N SER A 33 -11.21 4.64 -9.65
CA SER A 33 -10.41 4.28 -8.47
C SER A 33 -10.94 4.96 -7.20
N GLU A 34 -11.25 6.25 -7.26
CA GLU A 34 -11.82 6.99 -6.13
C GLU A 34 -13.17 6.38 -5.69
N LYS A 35 -14.08 6.16 -6.62
CA LYS A 35 -15.39 5.54 -6.32
C LYS A 35 -15.25 4.13 -5.74
N ALA A 36 -14.33 3.33 -6.29
CA ALA A 36 -14.08 1.99 -5.81
C ALA A 36 -13.61 1.99 -4.35
N ILE A 37 -12.71 2.92 -3.97
CA ILE A 37 -12.23 3.04 -2.59
C ILE A 37 -13.39 3.37 -1.62
N TYR A 38 -14.26 4.30 -1.97
CA TYR A 38 -15.43 4.61 -1.16
C TYR A 38 -16.37 3.40 -1.02
N THR A 39 -16.66 2.72 -2.13
CA THR A 39 -17.50 1.51 -2.11
C THR A 39 -16.87 0.40 -1.26
N MET A 40 -15.56 0.16 -1.38
CA MET A 40 -14.84 -0.81 -0.56
C MET A 40 -14.99 -0.52 0.93
N GLN A 41 -14.89 0.74 1.33
CA GLN A 41 -15.10 1.14 2.72
C GLN A 41 -16.55 0.92 3.16
N GLU A 42 -17.54 1.31 2.35
CA GLU A 42 -18.97 1.13 2.64
C GLU A 42 -19.35 -0.34 2.80
N GLU A 43 -18.74 -1.22 2.00
CA GLU A 43 -18.94 -2.67 2.04
C GLU A 43 -18.12 -3.39 3.13
N GLY A 44 -17.39 -2.64 3.97
CA GLY A 44 -16.74 -3.18 5.16
C GLY A 44 -15.37 -3.79 4.94
N VAL A 45 -14.65 -3.39 3.91
CA VAL A 45 -13.24 -3.75 3.71
C VAL A 45 -12.40 -3.26 4.90
N ASP A 46 -11.44 -4.05 5.33
CA ASP A 46 -10.62 -3.76 6.50
C ASP A 46 -9.28 -3.09 6.18
N LEU A 47 -8.75 -3.32 4.98
CA LEU A 47 -7.54 -2.68 4.48
C LEU A 47 -7.60 -2.63 2.95
N ILE A 48 -7.17 -1.52 2.37
CA ILE A 48 -7.11 -1.34 0.92
C ILE A 48 -5.65 -1.21 0.49
N GLU A 49 -5.24 -2.09 -0.43
CA GLU A 49 -3.94 -2.02 -1.09
C GLU A 49 -4.08 -1.21 -2.38
N LEU A 50 -3.33 -0.13 -2.46
CA LEU A 50 -3.28 0.78 -3.59
C LEU A 50 -2.03 0.49 -4.41
N GLY A 51 -2.19 -0.20 -5.55
CA GLY A 51 -1.11 -0.43 -6.50
C GLY A 51 -0.70 0.87 -7.18
N VAL A 52 0.56 1.24 -7.03
CA VAL A 52 1.16 2.39 -7.73
C VAL A 52 1.64 1.90 -9.10
N PRO A 53 1.08 2.40 -10.21
CA PRO A 53 1.45 1.94 -11.54
C PRO A 53 2.94 2.10 -11.82
N PHE A 54 3.55 1.05 -12.40
CA PHE A 54 4.97 1.02 -12.74
C PHE A 54 5.19 0.40 -14.13
N SER A 55 6.23 0.87 -14.85
CA SER A 55 6.51 0.45 -16.22
C SER A 55 7.11 -0.96 -16.34
N ASP A 56 7.81 -1.38 -15.27
CA ASP A 56 8.59 -2.64 -15.28
C ASP A 56 8.21 -3.56 -14.10
N PRO A 57 6.91 -3.96 -13.98
CA PRO A 57 6.38 -4.65 -12.81
C PRO A 57 6.76 -6.13 -12.81
N ALA A 58 8.05 -6.44 -12.56
CA ALA A 58 8.63 -7.78 -12.69
C ALA A 58 8.03 -8.82 -11.73
N ALA A 59 7.46 -8.37 -10.60
CA ALA A 59 6.81 -9.25 -9.62
C ALA A 59 5.32 -9.51 -9.93
N ASP A 60 4.74 -8.80 -10.91
CA ASP A 60 3.30 -8.85 -11.19
C ASP A 60 2.96 -9.79 -12.32
N GLY A 61 1.78 -10.40 -12.21
CA GLY A 61 1.22 -11.21 -13.30
C GLY A 61 0.59 -10.35 -14.41
N PRO A 62 0.25 -10.97 -15.57
CA PRO A 62 -0.17 -10.24 -16.77
C PRO A 62 -1.46 -9.43 -16.59
N VAL A 63 -2.28 -9.72 -15.60
CA VAL A 63 -3.50 -8.97 -15.31
C VAL A 63 -3.16 -7.62 -14.72
N ILE A 64 -2.28 -7.59 -13.72
CA ILE A 64 -1.83 -6.36 -13.07
C ILE A 64 -0.96 -5.54 -14.01
N GLN A 65 -0.04 -6.18 -14.75
CA GLN A 65 0.76 -5.50 -15.78
C GLN A 65 -0.11 -4.70 -16.76
N ARG A 66 -1.20 -5.31 -17.27
CA ARG A 66 -2.14 -4.61 -18.15
C ARG A 66 -2.91 -3.48 -17.45
N ALA A 67 -3.18 -3.60 -16.16
CA ALA A 67 -3.79 -2.53 -15.38
C ALA A 67 -2.83 -1.35 -15.23
N ASP A 68 -1.56 -1.62 -14.94
CA ASP A 68 -0.49 -0.61 -14.88
C ASP A 68 -0.33 0.11 -16.22
N GLU A 69 -0.28 -0.64 -17.34
CA GLU A 69 -0.19 -0.06 -18.69
C GLU A 69 -1.35 0.92 -18.96
N ARG A 70 -2.59 0.55 -18.60
CA ARG A 70 -3.76 1.43 -18.79
C ARG A 70 -3.68 2.69 -17.92
N ALA A 71 -3.26 2.56 -16.68
CA ALA A 71 -3.09 3.68 -15.76
C ALA A 71 -1.97 4.63 -16.22
N LEU A 72 -0.81 4.08 -16.59
CA LEU A 72 0.33 4.85 -17.12
C LEU A 72 -0.02 5.58 -18.41
N ALA A 73 -0.78 4.94 -19.32
CA ALA A 73 -1.24 5.56 -20.56
C ALA A 73 -2.10 6.82 -20.31
N GLN A 74 -2.72 6.94 -19.14
CA GLN A 74 -3.46 8.13 -18.71
C GLN A 74 -2.59 9.11 -17.90
N GLY A 75 -1.29 8.86 -17.85
CA GLY A 75 -0.33 9.69 -17.16
C GLY A 75 -0.47 9.63 -15.63
N VAL A 76 -0.92 8.50 -15.08
CA VAL A 76 -0.93 8.28 -13.63
C VAL A 76 0.50 8.01 -13.17
N ASP A 77 0.91 8.72 -12.15
CA ASP A 77 2.20 8.61 -11.48
C ASP A 77 2.04 8.66 -9.96
N ILE A 78 3.12 8.51 -9.24
CA ILE A 78 3.11 8.54 -7.78
C ILE A 78 2.56 9.86 -7.20
N PHE A 79 2.74 10.99 -7.90
CA PHE A 79 2.23 12.28 -7.43
C PHE A 79 0.70 12.31 -7.46
N LYS A 80 0.10 11.81 -8.56
CA LYS A 80 -1.36 11.68 -8.68
C LYS A 80 -1.95 10.69 -7.68
N VAL A 81 -1.22 9.59 -7.38
CA VAL A 81 -1.63 8.63 -6.35
C VAL A 81 -1.66 9.31 -4.97
N PHE A 82 -0.64 10.06 -4.60
CA PHE A 82 -0.64 10.84 -3.35
C PHE A 82 -1.76 11.89 -3.31
N GLU A 83 -2.05 12.56 -4.42
CA GLU A 83 -3.14 13.53 -4.50
C GLU A 83 -4.50 12.87 -4.29
N LEU A 84 -4.72 11.70 -4.87
CA LEU A 84 -5.93 10.91 -4.62
C LEU A 84 -6.07 10.60 -3.13
N VAL A 85 -5.06 10.02 -2.50
CA VAL A 85 -5.10 9.67 -1.08
C VAL A 85 -5.39 10.90 -0.22
N ARG A 86 -4.69 12.01 -0.47
CA ARG A 86 -4.93 13.28 0.25
C ARG A 86 -6.37 13.77 0.11
N LYS A 87 -6.93 13.65 -1.09
CA LYS A 87 -8.31 14.07 -1.38
C LYS A 87 -9.33 13.26 -0.60
N ILE A 88 -9.15 11.94 -0.58
CA ILE A 88 -10.15 11.02 -0.03
C ILE A 88 -9.99 10.77 1.48
N ARG A 89 -8.81 10.99 2.05
CA ARG A 89 -8.47 10.58 3.43
C ARG A 89 -9.40 11.15 4.49
N ASN A 90 -9.95 12.34 4.30
CA ASN A 90 -10.90 12.92 5.26
C ASN A 90 -12.23 12.15 5.36
N ASN A 91 -12.56 11.35 4.33
CA ASN A 91 -13.79 10.57 4.24
C ASN A 91 -13.55 9.05 4.27
N VAL A 92 -12.28 8.64 4.26
CA VAL A 92 -11.89 7.21 4.26
C VAL A 92 -11.10 6.92 5.52
N GLU A 93 -11.67 6.14 6.42
CA GLU A 93 -11.05 5.73 7.69
C GLU A 93 -10.28 4.41 7.59
N VAL A 94 -10.61 3.59 6.57
CA VAL A 94 -9.95 2.31 6.33
C VAL A 94 -8.45 2.52 6.10
N PRO A 95 -7.58 1.69 6.70
CA PRO A 95 -6.15 1.72 6.41
C PRO A 95 -5.88 1.58 4.93
N MET A 96 -5.00 2.43 4.39
CA MET A 96 -4.54 2.37 3.00
C MET A 96 -3.05 2.13 2.97
N VAL A 97 -2.62 1.11 2.25
CA VAL A 97 -1.21 0.78 2.04
C VAL A 97 -0.86 0.90 0.57
N PHE A 98 0.34 1.35 0.26
CA PHE A 98 0.83 1.32 -1.12
C PHE A 98 1.51 -0.01 -1.41
N LEU A 99 1.19 -0.60 -2.55
CA LEU A 99 2.00 -1.63 -3.19
C LEU A 99 2.76 -0.94 -4.32
N LEU A 100 4.09 -0.88 -4.19
CA LEU A 100 4.94 -0.15 -5.14
C LEU A 100 6.32 -0.77 -5.23
N TYR A 101 6.99 -0.56 -6.36
CA TYR A 101 8.38 -0.97 -6.56
C TYR A 101 9.37 0.02 -5.92
N TYR A 102 10.46 -0.51 -5.38
CA TYR A 102 11.46 0.25 -4.62
C TYR A 102 12.02 1.43 -5.41
N ASN A 103 12.24 1.25 -6.72
CA ASN A 103 12.73 2.30 -7.59
C ASN A 103 11.85 3.56 -7.62
N VAL A 104 10.53 3.42 -7.51
CA VAL A 104 9.60 4.57 -7.44
C VAL A 104 9.92 5.43 -6.22
N MET A 105 10.15 4.80 -5.07
CA MET A 105 10.49 5.48 -3.83
C MET A 105 11.88 6.14 -3.89
N VAL A 106 12.87 5.43 -4.45
CA VAL A 106 14.23 5.95 -4.63
C VAL A 106 14.23 7.21 -5.51
N GLN A 107 13.52 7.17 -6.66
CA GLN A 107 13.38 8.32 -7.55
C GLN A 107 12.66 9.51 -6.92
N TYR A 108 11.68 9.26 -6.08
CA TYR A 108 10.99 10.30 -5.31
C TYR A 108 11.89 10.93 -4.24
N GLY A 109 12.85 10.15 -3.74
CA GLY A 109 13.68 10.41 -2.58
C GLY A 109 13.07 9.83 -1.31
N ILE A 110 13.75 8.84 -0.72
CA ILE A 110 13.21 7.96 0.34
C ILE A 110 12.60 8.77 1.49
N GLU A 111 13.36 9.69 2.10
CA GLU A 111 12.84 10.48 3.21
C GLU A 111 11.63 11.35 2.83
N LYS A 112 11.68 12.00 1.64
CA LYS A 112 10.57 12.81 1.14
C LYS A 112 9.32 11.96 0.90
N PHE A 113 9.50 10.74 0.44
CA PHE A 113 8.43 9.79 0.21
C PHE A 113 7.72 9.41 1.51
N PHE A 114 8.46 9.01 2.54
CA PHE A 114 7.90 8.68 3.85
C PHE A 114 7.20 9.86 4.52
N LYS A 115 7.81 11.04 4.44
CA LYS A 115 7.18 12.28 4.91
C LYS A 115 5.85 12.52 4.19
N ARG A 116 5.81 12.32 2.87
CA ARG A 116 4.59 12.47 2.08
C ARG A 116 3.53 11.43 2.44
N CYS A 117 3.93 10.17 2.69
CA CYS A 117 3.02 9.14 3.20
C CYS A 117 2.35 9.58 4.51
N GLN A 118 3.12 10.07 5.47
CA GLN A 118 2.59 10.58 6.73
C GLN A 118 1.62 11.75 6.53
N GLU A 119 2.00 12.74 5.71
CA GLU A 119 1.19 13.95 5.43
C GLU A 119 -0.13 13.61 4.74
N THR A 120 -0.15 12.59 3.88
CA THR A 120 -1.35 12.20 3.11
C THR A 120 -2.17 11.13 3.82
N GLY A 121 -1.60 10.47 4.83
CA GLY A 121 -2.28 9.43 5.61
C GLY A 121 -2.21 8.04 4.99
N VAL A 122 -1.10 7.73 4.30
CA VAL A 122 -0.75 6.35 3.91
C VAL A 122 -0.24 5.63 5.15
N ASP A 123 -0.77 4.45 5.43
CA ASP A 123 -0.54 3.72 6.67
C ASP A 123 0.61 2.70 6.59
N GLY A 124 0.90 2.20 5.38
CA GLY A 124 1.96 1.21 5.18
C GLY A 124 2.37 1.05 3.73
N LEU A 125 3.42 0.26 3.53
CA LEU A 125 4.03 -0.03 2.24
C LEU A 125 4.25 -1.54 2.08
N ILE A 126 3.95 -2.06 0.90
CA ILE A 126 4.35 -3.38 0.41
C ILE A 126 5.31 -3.12 -0.75
N ILE A 127 6.53 -3.61 -0.65
CA ILE A 127 7.60 -3.38 -1.64
C ILE A 127 8.12 -4.74 -2.10
N PRO A 128 7.57 -5.29 -3.20
CA PRO A 128 7.83 -6.66 -3.62
C PRO A 128 9.29 -6.95 -4.00
N ASP A 129 10.01 -5.93 -4.45
CA ASP A 129 11.40 -5.98 -4.91
C ASP A 129 12.42 -5.51 -3.86
N LEU A 130 11.98 -5.28 -2.60
CA LEU A 130 12.88 -5.02 -1.47
C LEU A 130 12.99 -6.29 -0.61
N PRO A 131 14.10 -7.06 -0.69
CA PRO A 131 14.31 -8.24 0.14
C PRO A 131 14.33 -7.89 1.63
N TYR A 132 13.97 -8.86 2.46
CA TYR A 132 13.98 -8.66 3.92
C TYR A 132 15.35 -8.22 4.44
N GLU A 133 16.43 -8.77 3.88
CA GLU A 133 17.81 -8.46 4.22
C GLU A 133 18.20 -6.99 3.95
N GLU A 134 17.50 -6.34 3.03
CA GLU A 134 17.70 -4.93 2.67
C GLU A 134 16.69 -3.99 3.35
N SER A 135 15.75 -4.53 4.12
CA SER A 135 14.69 -3.75 4.79
C SER A 135 15.21 -2.71 5.78
N ASP A 136 16.44 -2.90 6.30
CA ASP A 136 17.08 -1.94 7.18
C ASP A 136 17.33 -0.58 6.52
N GLU A 137 17.40 -0.52 5.17
CA GLU A 137 17.57 0.74 4.43
C GLU A 137 16.43 1.74 4.65
N ILE A 138 15.23 1.24 4.94
CA ILE A 138 14.04 2.09 5.13
C ILE A 138 13.51 2.08 6.57
N LYS A 139 14.09 1.28 7.45
CA LYS A 139 13.61 1.07 8.83
C LYS A 139 13.55 2.37 9.64
N GLU A 140 14.60 3.17 9.58
CA GLU A 140 14.62 4.45 10.30
C GLU A 140 13.47 5.37 9.87
N TYR A 141 13.09 5.35 8.58
CA TYR A 141 12.01 6.17 8.05
C TYR A 141 10.63 5.60 8.43
N THR A 142 10.48 4.26 8.44
CA THR A 142 9.23 3.63 8.90
C THR A 142 8.92 4.02 10.35
N GLU A 143 9.93 3.96 11.22
CA GLU A 143 9.80 4.34 12.63
C GLU A 143 9.55 5.85 12.79
N LYS A 144 10.32 6.69 12.09
CA LYS A 144 10.23 8.16 12.17
C LYS A 144 8.87 8.70 11.73
N TYR A 145 8.31 8.15 10.66
CA TYR A 145 7.08 8.65 10.04
C TYR A 145 5.84 7.83 10.37
N GLY A 146 5.99 6.72 11.11
CA GLY A 146 4.86 5.86 11.51
C GLY A 146 4.17 5.14 10.36
N VAL A 147 4.89 4.90 9.26
CA VAL A 147 4.42 4.18 8.08
C VAL A 147 4.99 2.76 8.12
N TYR A 148 4.14 1.74 8.14
CA TYR A 148 4.59 0.37 8.31
C TYR A 148 5.13 -0.23 7.01
N GLN A 149 6.22 -0.99 7.11
CA GLN A 149 6.61 -1.93 6.06
C GLN A 149 5.91 -3.27 6.29
N ILE A 150 5.22 -3.75 5.27
CA ILE A 150 4.55 -5.05 5.27
C ILE A 150 5.37 -5.98 4.38
N SER A 151 6.07 -6.93 5.00
CA SER A 151 6.94 -7.86 4.28
C SER A 151 6.14 -8.97 3.61
N LEU A 152 6.49 -9.30 2.37
CA LEU A 152 6.01 -10.49 1.68
C LEU A 152 6.88 -11.69 2.09
N VAL A 153 6.27 -12.70 2.68
CA VAL A 153 6.96 -13.91 3.12
C VAL A 153 6.59 -15.06 2.20
N SER A 154 7.60 -15.67 1.57
CA SER A 154 7.45 -16.84 0.72
C SER A 154 8.19 -18.05 1.32
N VAL A 155 8.07 -19.20 0.67
CA VAL A 155 8.83 -20.41 1.05
C VAL A 155 10.35 -20.20 1.06
N SER A 156 10.85 -19.21 0.33
CA SER A 156 12.27 -18.85 0.31
C SER A 156 12.74 -18.22 1.63
N TYR A 157 11.84 -17.73 2.47
CA TYR A 157 12.10 -17.08 3.75
C TYR A 157 11.77 -17.96 4.94
N THR A 158 11.99 -19.28 4.82
CA THR A 158 11.69 -20.28 5.87
C THR A 158 12.43 -20.04 7.19
N HIS A 159 13.49 -19.24 7.17
CA HIS A 159 14.25 -18.83 8.36
C HIS A 159 13.61 -17.65 9.11
N LEU A 160 12.64 -16.97 8.52
CA LEU A 160 11.89 -15.90 9.19
C LEU A 160 10.81 -16.52 10.07
N THR A 161 10.97 -16.43 11.37
CA THR A 161 9.89 -16.73 12.30
C THR A 161 8.98 -15.50 12.40
N LEU A 162 7.75 -15.63 11.89
CA LEU A 162 6.73 -14.64 12.19
C LEU A 162 6.50 -14.60 13.70
N PRO A 163 6.47 -13.43 14.36
CA PRO A 163 6.12 -13.35 15.75
C PRO A 163 4.72 -13.94 15.92
N THR A 164 4.65 -15.13 16.53
CA THR A 164 3.38 -15.72 16.96
C THR A 164 2.90 -14.90 18.14
N THR A 165 2.12 -13.85 17.87
CA THR A 165 1.31 -13.27 18.92
C THR A 165 0.25 -14.30 19.29
N MET A 166 0.55 -15.06 20.35
CA MET A 166 -0.48 -15.83 21.04
C MET A 166 -1.46 -14.89 21.75
#